data_279f173282f477b58ebd0bec02c0d201
#
_entry.id   279f173282f477b58ebd0bec02c0d201
#
_cell.length_a   1.000
_cell.length_b   1.000
_cell.length_c   1.000
_cell.angle_alpha   90.00
_cell.angle_beta   90.00
_cell.angle_gamma   90.00
#
_symmetry.space_group_name_H-M   'P 1'
#
loop_
_entity.id
_entity.type
_entity.pdbx_description
1 polymer ?
#
loop_
_entity_poly.entity_id
_entity_poly.type
_entity_poly.pdbx_seq_one_letter_code
_entity_poly.pdbx_strand_id
1 'polypeptide(L)'
;MFIRSLNDVEGSEHFVHWGNGTSHRLLTLQDQMGFTVCHTVVTRGTESLLEYKNHLEACYCIGGEGEVENMAGERFRIVPGTIYVLDEHDKHYLRASEDKDLILVSVFNPPLQGTETHSLDGDDSSAY
;
A
#
# COMPACT_ATOMS: atom_id res chain seq x y z
N MET A 1 -6.55 -11.27 -22.65
CA MET A 1 -7.17 -11.56 -21.34
C MET A 1 -6.25 -12.48 -20.54
N PHE A 2 -6.06 -12.23 -19.24
CA PHE A 2 -5.27 -13.11 -18.40
C PHE A 2 -5.82 -13.12 -16.96
N ILE A 3 -5.39 -14.10 -16.19
CA ILE A 3 -5.75 -14.27 -14.79
C ILE A 3 -4.46 -14.39 -14.00
N ARG A 4 -4.43 -13.79 -12.82
CA ARG A 4 -3.27 -13.85 -11.94
C ARG A 4 -3.75 -13.95 -10.48
N SER A 5 -3.19 -14.91 -9.74
CA SER A 5 -3.52 -15.13 -8.33
C SER A 5 -2.41 -14.62 -7.43
N LEU A 6 -2.70 -14.55 -6.12
CA LEU A 6 -1.65 -14.26 -5.14
C LEU A 6 -0.52 -15.28 -5.20
N ASN A 7 -0.85 -16.57 -5.38
CA ASN A 7 0.16 -17.61 -5.51
C ASN A 7 1.10 -17.38 -6.70
N ASP A 8 0.57 -16.89 -7.82
CA ASP A 8 1.38 -16.60 -8.99
C ASP A 8 2.42 -15.53 -8.70
N VAL A 9 2.07 -14.56 -7.87
CA VAL A 9 2.94 -13.42 -7.54
C VAL A 9 3.93 -13.77 -6.44
N GLU A 10 3.56 -14.61 -5.47
CA GLU A 10 4.38 -14.91 -4.30
C GLU A 10 5.78 -15.45 -4.64
N GLY A 11 5.91 -16.21 -5.70
CA GLY A 11 7.19 -16.74 -6.15
C GLY A 11 7.99 -15.79 -7.03
N SER A 12 7.55 -14.56 -7.20
CA SER A 12 8.16 -13.59 -8.11
C SER A 12 8.74 -12.39 -7.37
N GLU A 13 9.47 -11.55 -8.11
CA GLU A 13 10.00 -10.28 -7.60
C GLU A 13 8.90 -9.25 -7.28
N HIS A 14 7.66 -9.51 -7.68
CA HIS A 14 6.51 -8.64 -7.43
C HIS A 14 5.81 -8.96 -6.11
N PHE A 15 6.29 -9.93 -5.36
CA PHE A 15 5.93 -10.10 -3.95
C PHE A 15 6.98 -9.39 -3.11
N VAL A 16 6.60 -8.30 -2.47
CA VAL A 16 7.53 -7.40 -1.82
C VAL A 16 7.22 -7.26 -0.33
N HIS A 17 8.26 -7.34 0.50
CA HIS A 17 8.21 -6.92 1.90
C HIS A 17 8.54 -5.43 1.91
N TRP A 18 7.52 -4.58 2.16
CA TRP A 18 7.68 -3.14 1.96
C TRP A 18 8.12 -2.37 3.21
N GLY A 19 8.34 -3.08 4.31
CA GLY A 19 8.74 -2.49 5.60
C GLY A 19 7.91 -3.08 6.73
N ASN A 20 6.67 -2.66 6.88
CA ASN A 20 5.77 -3.14 7.92
C ASN A 20 4.69 -4.08 7.38
N GLY A 21 4.99 -4.82 6.35
CA GLY A 21 4.05 -5.76 5.78
C GLY A 21 4.48 -6.24 4.42
N THR A 22 3.51 -6.77 3.68
CA THR A 22 3.75 -7.36 2.36
C THR A 22 2.85 -6.75 1.31
N SER A 23 3.28 -6.86 0.06
CA SER A 23 2.50 -6.39 -1.07
C SER A 23 2.66 -7.38 -2.23
N HIS A 24 1.54 -7.93 -2.66
CA HIS A 24 1.47 -8.69 -3.90
C HIS A 24 1.09 -7.71 -5.01
N ARG A 25 2.01 -7.39 -5.90
CA ARG A 25 1.77 -6.47 -7.02
C ARG A 25 1.14 -7.26 -8.16
N LEU A 26 -0.19 -7.27 -8.18
CA LEU A 26 -0.97 -8.06 -9.14
C LEU A 26 -0.94 -7.49 -10.54
N LEU A 27 -0.87 -6.17 -10.67
CA LEU A 27 -0.68 -5.47 -11.93
C LEU A 27 0.44 -4.46 -11.77
N THR A 28 1.33 -4.41 -12.75
CA THR A 28 2.49 -3.52 -12.74
C THR A 28 2.59 -2.79 -14.08
N LEU A 29 3.60 -1.97 -14.22
CA LEU A 29 3.86 -1.21 -15.46
C LEU A 29 3.90 -2.10 -16.69
N GLN A 30 4.48 -3.30 -16.58
CA GLN A 30 4.64 -4.21 -17.71
C GLN A 30 3.31 -4.72 -18.26
N ASP A 31 2.26 -4.69 -17.46
CA ASP A 31 0.93 -5.16 -17.90
C ASP A 31 0.21 -4.12 -18.76
N GLN A 32 0.70 -2.90 -18.84
CA GLN A 32 0.21 -1.84 -19.73
C GLN A 32 -1.26 -1.48 -19.52
N MET A 33 -1.73 -1.59 -18.28
CA MET A 33 -3.10 -1.22 -17.93
C MET A 33 -3.23 0.25 -17.51
N GLY A 34 -2.10 0.93 -17.29
CA GLY A 34 -2.10 2.33 -16.88
C GLY A 34 -2.23 2.56 -15.38
N PHE A 35 -2.23 1.49 -14.59
CA PHE A 35 -2.28 1.56 -13.13
C PHE A 35 -1.70 0.28 -12.53
N THR A 36 -1.43 0.33 -11.24
CA THR A 36 -1.01 -0.85 -10.47
C THR A 36 -2.10 -1.23 -9.49
N VAL A 37 -2.28 -2.52 -9.28
CA VAL A 37 -3.17 -3.06 -8.23
C VAL A 37 -2.33 -3.98 -7.35
N CYS A 38 -2.40 -3.75 -6.03
CA CYS A 38 -1.70 -4.55 -5.04
C CYS A 38 -2.66 -5.11 -4.01
N HIS A 39 -2.37 -6.32 -3.56
CA HIS A 39 -2.95 -6.86 -2.32
C HIS A 39 -1.93 -6.55 -1.23
N THR A 40 -2.28 -5.64 -0.34
CA THR A 40 -1.36 -5.10 0.66
C THR A 40 -1.75 -5.57 2.04
N VAL A 41 -0.78 -6.12 2.77
CA VAL A 41 -0.94 -6.48 4.18
C VAL A 41 -0.09 -5.53 5.00
N VAL A 42 -0.73 -4.87 5.97
CA VAL A 42 -0.06 -4.03 6.97
C VAL A 42 -0.07 -4.83 8.27
N THR A 43 1.11 -5.16 8.77
CA THR A 43 1.25 -6.00 9.94
C THR A 43 0.61 -5.35 11.17
N ARG A 44 -0.16 -6.12 11.92
CA ARG A 44 -0.80 -5.64 13.16
C ARG A 44 0.20 -4.95 14.08
N GLY A 45 -0.26 -3.91 14.76
CA GLY A 45 0.54 -3.18 15.73
C GLY A 45 1.65 -2.32 15.15
N THR A 46 1.71 -2.16 13.83
CA THR A 46 2.75 -1.33 13.21
C THR A 46 2.27 0.08 12.91
N GLU A 47 3.23 0.99 12.85
CA GLU A 47 3.05 2.37 12.42
C GLU A 47 4.09 2.68 11.35
N SER A 48 3.65 3.27 10.25
CA SER A 48 4.53 3.65 9.15
C SER A 48 4.26 5.10 8.76
N LEU A 49 5.32 5.87 8.56
CA LEU A 49 5.23 7.20 7.97
C LEU A 49 5.56 7.06 6.50
N LEU A 50 4.59 7.34 5.64
CA LEU A 50 4.66 7.06 4.22
C LEU A 50 4.42 8.32 3.40
N GLU A 51 5.05 8.38 2.24
CA GLU A 51 4.85 9.44 1.26
C GLU A 51 5.15 8.89 -0.12
N TYR A 52 4.25 9.13 -1.08
CA TYR A 52 4.43 8.70 -2.46
C TYR A 52 4.58 9.92 -3.34
N LYS A 53 5.82 10.34 -3.54
CA LYS A 53 6.12 11.57 -4.30
C LYS A 53 5.89 11.43 -5.80
N ASN A 54 5.98 10.20 -6.30
CA ASN A 54 5.91 9.90 -7.72
C ASN A 54 4.59 9.27 -8.15
N HIS A 55 3.70 8.97 -7.20
CA HIS A 55 2.47 8.23 -7.45
C HIS A 55 1.33 8.78 -6.63
N LEU A 56 0.12 8.68 -7.17
CA LEU A 56 -1.11 8.80 -6.40
C LEU A 56 -1.53 7.39 -5.97
N GLU A 57 -2.16 7.27 -4.83
CA GLU A 57 -2.63 5.98 -4.32
C GLU A 57 -4.05 6.08 -3.78
N ALA A 58 -4.84 5.05 -4.05
CA ALA A 58 -6.11 4.81 -3.38
C ALA A 58 -6.04 3.43 -2.72
N CYS A 59 -6.49 3.34 -1.48
CA CYS A 59 -6.47 2.10 -0.71
C CYS A 59 -7.87 1.77 -0.22
N TYR A 60 -8.35 0.59 -0.61
CA TYR A 60 -9.65 0.08 -0.20
C TYR A 60 -9.47 -1.06 0.80
N CYS A 61 -10.01 -0.89 2.00
CA CYS A 61 -9.88 -1.88 3.07
C CYS A 61 -10.84 -3.04 2.86
N ILE A 62 -10.31 -4.26 2.91
CA ILE A 62 -11.07 -5.50 2.78
C ILE A 62 -10.95 -6.40 4.00
N GLY A 63 -10.08 -6.09 4.96
CA GLY A 63 -9.91 -6.89 6.17
C GLY A 63 -9.18 -6.13 7.26
N GLY A 64 -9.37 -6.57 8.49
CA GLY A 64 -8.75 -5.93 9.65
C GLY A 64 -9.31 -4.55 9.92
N GLU A 65 -8.54 -3.74 10.62
CA GLU A 65 -8.83 -2.33 10.85
C GLU A 65 -7.54 -1.55 11.15
N GLY A 66 -7.60 -0.26 10.98
CA GLY A 66 -6.46 0.61 11.21
C GLY A 66 -6.84 2.07 11.21
N GLU A 67 -5.86 2.91 10.98
CA GLU A 67 -6.00 4.35 11.05
C GLU A 67 -5.01 5.01 10.10
N VAL A 68 -5.45 6.08 9.47
CA VAL A 68 -4.58 6.99 8.71
C VAL A 68 -4.61 8.35 9.39
N GLU A 69 -3.44 8.96 9.52
CA GLU A 69 -3.31 10.31 10.07
C GLU A 69 -2.55 11.19 9.11
N ASN A 70 -3.09 12.37 8.78
CA ASN A 70 -2.40 13.34 7.94
C ASN A 70 -1.43 14.20 8.77
N MET A 71 -0.67 15.06 8.11
CA MET A 71 0.32 15.91 8.81
C MET A 71 -0.33 17.05 9.62
N ALA A 72 -1.62 17.27 9.44
CA ALA A 72 -2.39 18.21 10.28
C ALA A 72 -2.89 17.57 11.57
N GLY A 73 -2.63 16.28 11.77
CA GLY A 73 -3.04 15.54 12.96
C GLY A 73 -4.47 15.02 12.92
N GLU A 74 -5.12 15.09 11.78
CA GLU A 74 -6.46 14.52 11.60
C GLU A 74 -6.34 13.01 11.43
N ARG A 75 -7.17 12.28 12.16
CA ARG A 75 -7.15 10.81 12.18
C ARG A 75 -8.45 10.26 11.61
N PHE A 76 -8.30 9.25 10.76
CA PHE A 76 -9.42 8.61 10.07
C PHE A 76 -9.35 7.12 10.30
N ARG A 77 -10.41 6.55 10.84
CA ARG A 77 -10.49 5.11 11.06
C ARG A 77 -10.69 4.39 9.73
N ILE A 78 -9.97 3.28 9.56
CA ILE A 78 -10.04 2.45 8.37
C ILE A 78 -10.60 1.09 8.77
N VAL A 79 -11.74 0.73 8.18
CA VAL A 79 -12.42 -0.55 8.40
C VAL A 79 -12.84 -1.11 7.04
N PRO A 80 -13.19 -2.41 6.94
CA PRO A 80 -13.64 -2.97 5.67
C PRO A 80 -14.76 -2.14 5.05
N GLY A 81 -14.61 -1.85 3.76
CA GLY A 81 -15.53 -0.98 3.02
C GLY A 81 -15.15 0.48 2.97
N THR A 82 -14.05 0.87 3.62
CA THR A 82 -13.54 2.24 3.60
C THR A 82 -12.44 2.37 2.55
N ILE A 83 -12.48 3.45 1.77
CA ILE A 83 -11.38 3.84 0.90
C ILE A 83 -10.73 5.10 1.45
N TYR A 84 -9.38 5.16 1.44
CA TYR A 84 -8.69 6.42 1.63
C TYR A 84 -7.85 6.73 0.40
N VAL A 85 -7.69 8.00 0.09
CA VAL A 85 -7.11 8.45 -1.17
C VAL A 85 -6.02 9.47 -0.90
N LEU A 86 -4.84 9.22 -1.45
CA LEU A 86 -3.69 10.12 -1.34
C LEU A 86 -3.58 10.84 -2.67
N ASP A 87 -4.42 11.86 -2.86
CA ASP A 87 -4.59 12.54 -4.15
C ASP A 87 -3.70 13.78 -4.32
N GLU A 88 -2.93 14.12 -3.29
CA GLU A 88 -2.00 15.25 -3.32
C GLU A 88 -0.59 14.85 -2.87
N HIS A 89 -0.23 13.59 -3.11
CA HIS A 89 1.05 13.00 -2.66
C HIS A 89 1.22 13.12 -1.14
N ASP A 90 0.14 12.94 -0.41
CA ASP A 90 0.06 13.22 1.02
C ASP A 90 1.00 12.38 1.85
N LYS A 91 1.83 13.03 2.63
CA LYS A 91 2.60 12.38 3.67
C LYS A 91 1.66 12.03 4.81
N HIS A 92 1.75 10.79 5.31
CA HIS A 92 0.76 10.30 6.28
C HIS A 92 1.32 9.18 7.14
N TYR A 93 0.72 9.00 8.30
CA TYR A 93 0.92 7.79 9.10
C TYR A 93 -0.14 6.77 8.72
N LEU A 94 0.28 5.52 8.63
CA LEU A 94 -0.60 4.38 8.46
C LEU A 94 -0.37 3.41 9.61
N ARG A 95 -1.45 3.07 10.33
CA ARG A 95 -1.38 2.18 11.49
C ARG A 95 -2.36 1.03 11.31
N ALA A 96 -1.90 -0.18 11.64
CA ALA A 96 -2.78 -1.33 11.77
C ALA A 96 -3.10 -1.52 13.25
N SER A 97 -4.29 -2.07 13.54
CA SER A 97 -4.67 -2.34 14.94
C SER A 97 -3.73 -3.37 15.58
N GLU A 98 -3.72 -3.40 16.89
CA GLU A 98 -2.89 -4.36 17.64
C GLU A 98 -3.33 -5.81 17.44
N ASP A 99 -4.60 -6.02 17.07
CA ASP A 99 -5.22 -7.34 17.06
C ASP A 99 -5.15 -8.05 15.72
N LYS A 100 -5.12 -7.31 14.64
CA LYS A 100 -5.25 -7.88 13.29
C LYS A 100 -4.43 -7.12 12.27
N ASP A 101 -3.94 -7.84 11.27
CA ASP A 101 -3.36 -7.23 10.09
C ASP A 101 -4.44 -6.45 9.35
N LEU A 102 -4.07 -5.32 8.80
CA LEU A 102 -4.91 -4.52 7.94
C LEU A 102 -4.70 -4.98 6.50
N ILE A 103 -5.78 -5.29 5.80
CA ILE A 103 -5.72 -5.79 4.43
C ILE A 103 -6.32 -4.76 3.49
N LEU A 104 -5.52 -4.33 2.52
CA LEU A 104 -5.90 -3.28 1.58
C LEU A 104 -5.74 -3.75 0.14
N VAL A 105 -6.66 -3.30 -0.71
CA VAL A 105 -6.42 -3.28 -2.15
C VAL A 105 -5.89 -1.89 -2.47
N SER A 106 -4.65 -1.82 -2.94
CA SER A 106 -3.98 -0.56 -3.23
C SER A 106 -3.87 -0.36 -4.73
N VAL A 107 -4.23 0.82 -5.20
CA VAL A 107 -4.17 1.19 -6.62
C VAL A 107 -3.25 2.40 -6.76
N PHE A 108 -2.27 2.30 -7.66
CA PHE A 108 -1.31 3.37 -7.93
C PHE A 108 -1.43 3.89 -9.36
N ASN A 109 -1.27 5.18 -9.51
CA ASN A 109 -1.19 5.88 -10.80
C ASN A 109 -0.09 6.94 -10.72
N PRO A 110 0.91 6.95 -11.61
CA PRO A 110 1.18 5.96 -12.66
C PRO A 110 1.53 4.59 -12.08
N PRO A 111 1.58 3.53 -12.91
CA PRO A 111 1.83 2.18 -12.40
C PRO A 111 3.24 2.01 -11.84
N LEU A 112 3.37 1.15 -10.84
CA LEU A 112 4.66 0.77 -10.26
C LEU A 112 5.41 -0.20 -11.18
N GLN A 113 6.73 -0.20 -11.08
CA GLN A 113 7.57 -1.23 -11.69
C GLN A 113 7.26 -2.62 -11.06
N GLY A 114 6.95 -2.63 -9.77
CA GLY A 114 6.59 -3.84 -9.05
C GLY A 114 7.60 -4.27 -8.00
N THR A 115 8.71 -3.57 -7.89
CA THR A 115 9.80 -3.89 -6.96
C THR A 115 10.07 -2.80 -5.92
N GLU A 116 9.34 -1.70 -5.95
CA GLU A 116 9.54 -0.58 -5.04
C GLU A 116 9.29 -0.96 -3.59
N THR A 117 10.08 -0.37 -2.69
CA THR A 117 9.94 -0.56 -1.25
C THR A 117 10.02 0.79 -0.53
N HIS A 118 9.67 0.79 0.75
CA HIS A 118 9.88 1.94 1.62
C HIS A 118 11.11 1.71 2.49
N SER A 119 11.84 2.77 2.79
CA SER A 119 12.76 2.78 3.90
C SER A 119 12.07 3.47 5.07
N LEU A 120 11.93 2.77 6.18
CA LEU A 120 11.31 3.29 7.39
C LEU A 120 12.33 3.90 8.35
N ASP A 121 13.61 3.78 8.02
CA ASP A 121 14.71 4.25 8.85
C ASP A 121 15.20 5.63 8.45
N GLY A 122 14.84 6.05 7.27
CA GLY A 122 15.34 7.29 6.70
C GLY A 122 14.25 8.28 6.47
N ASP A 123 14.68 9.44 6.22
CA ASP A 123 13.86 10.59 6.01
C ASP A 123 13.29 10.64 4.60
N ASP A 124 13.70 9.75 3.67
CA ASP A 124 13.49 10.11 2.29
C ASP A 124 13.53 9.00 1.28
N SER A 125 13.33 7.81 1.69
CA SER A 125 13.74 6.71 0.86
C SER A 125 12.61 5.84 0.34
N SER A 126 11.42 6.39 0.27
CA SER A 126 10.37 5.74 -0.48
C SER A 126 10.67 5.81 -1.98
N ALA A 127 10.65 4.66 -2.64
CA ALA A 127 10.84 4.59 -4.08
C ALA A 127 9.53 4.80 -4.85
N TYR A 128 8.48 5.13 -4.14
CA TYR A 128 7.14 5.33 -4.73
C TYR A 128 6.96 6.74 -5.30
#